data_9d111c6fbabe47a3370ca6dffad3f57c
#
_entry.id   9d111c6fbabe47a3370ca6dffad3f57c
#
_cell.length_a   1.000
_cell.length_b   1.000
_cell.length_c   1.000
_cell.angle_alpha   90.00
_cell.angle_beta   90.00
_cell.angle_gamma   90.00
#
_symmetry.space_group_name_H-M   'P 1'
#
loop_
_entity.id
_entity.type
_entity.pdbx_description
1 polymer ?
#
loop_
_entity_poly.entity_id
_entity_poly.type
_entity_poly.pdbx_seq_one_letter_code
_entity_poly.pdbx_strand_id
1 'polypeptide(L)'
;RSENSDFYAFYQRFSTDEEYQREHIAQQLSFSTFDEDNFKRIEGFISASHWPDFAPELPKNKLTNVLYGQTFKNTNLRVLSISSLSSGLTSTLTFRRRNGKWMLTRLDN
;
A
#
# COMPACT_ATOMS: atom_id res chain seq x y z
N ARG A 1 -11.68 20.99 -4.51
CA ARG A 1 -10.93 19.79 -4.84
C ARG A 1 -11.21 18.69 -3.85
N SER A 2 -11.49 17.48 -4.30
CA SER A 2 -11.85 16.39 -3.42
C SER A 2 -10.62 15.74 -2.80
N GLU A 3 -10.82 15.08 -1.65
CA GLU A 3 -9.74 14.34 -1.00
C GLU A 3 -9.34 13.11 -1.80
N ASN A 4 -10.24 12.57 -2.62
CA ASN A 4 -9.89 11.48 -3.52
C ASN A 4 -8.88 11.95 -4.56
N SER A 5 -9.00 13.19 -5.05
CA SER A 5 -8.01 13.75 -5.98
C SER A 5 -6.63 13.84 -5.34
N ASP A 6 -6.58 14.19 -4.05
CA ASP A 6 -5.30 14.26 -3.33
C ASP A 6 -4.66 12.89 -3.24
N PHE A 7 -5.43 11.85 -2.97
CA PHE A 7 -4.89 10.51 -2.91
C PHE A 7 -4.40 10.03 -4.28
N TYR A 8 -5.16 10.29 -5.34
CA TYR A 8 -4.74 9.89 -6.67
C TYR A 8 -3.46 10.58 -7.10
N ALA A 9 -3.35 11.86 -6.82
CA ALA A 9 -2.13 12.60 -7.13
C ALA A 9 -0.93 12.05 -6.36
N PHE A 10 -1.11 11.74 -5.08
CA PHE A 10 -0.10 11.11 -4.27
C PHE A 10 0.30 9.76 -4.84
N TYR A 11 -0.68 8.91 -5.13
CA TYR A 11 -0.41 7.55 -5.57
C TYR A 11 0.30 7.50 -6.92
N GLN A 12 -0.06 8.39 -7.82
CA GLN A 12 0.62 8.44 -9.12
C GLN A 12 2.12 8.64 -8.96
N ARG A 13 2.49 9.53 -8.07
CA ARG A 13 3.91 9.75 -7.81
C ARG A 13 4.52 8.63 -7.00
N PHE A 14 3.80 8.12 -6.02
CA PHE A 14 4.25 7.02 -5.17
C PHE A 14 4.57 5.79 -6.01
N SER A 15 3.76 5.47 -7.00
CA SER A 15 3.94 4.26 -7.81
C SER A 15 5.05 4.37 -8.85
N THR A 16 5.58 5.56 -9.11
CA THR A 16 6.55 5.78 -10.19
C THR A 16 7.89 6.37 -9.75
N ASP A 17 7.99 6.86 -8.52
CA ASP A 17 9.20 7.54 -8.04
C ASP A 17 9.68 6.86 -6.76
N GLU A 18 10.80 6.15 -6.85
CA GLU A 18 11.34 5.37 -5.72
C GLU A 18 11.73 6.23 -4.53
N GLU A 19 12.27 7.42 -4.78
CA GLU A 19 12.63 8.33 -3.69
C GLU A 19 11.38 8.79 -2.95
N TYR A 20 10.36 9.14 -3.71
CA TYR A 20 9.10 9.57 -3.15
C TYR A 20 8.48 8.43 -2.34
N GLN A 21 8.57 7.20 -2.83
CA GLN A 21 8.10 6.03 -2.08
C GLN A 21 8.76 5.96 -0.70
N ARG A 22 10.07 6.03 -0.66
CA ARG A 22 10.78 5.90 0.61
C ARG A 22 10.42 7.00 1.60
N GLU A 23 10.13 8.20 1.11
CA GLU A 23 9.72 9.31 1.96
C GLU A 23 8.29 9.17 2.49
N HIS A 24 7.50 8.28 1.88
CA HIS A 24 6.08 8.12 2.22
C HIS A 24 5.76 6.71 2.72
N ILE A 25 6.73 6.05 3.30
CA ILE A 25 6.57 4.75 3.94
C ILE A 25 6.93 4.91 5.41
N ALA A 26 6.11 4.33 6.30
CA ALA A 26 6.39 4.36 7.72
C ALA A 26 7.77 3.73 7.99
N GLN A 27 8.52 4.30 8.92
CA GLN A 27 9.86 3.81 9.26
C GLN A 27 9.87 2.33 9.61
N GLN A 28 8.85 1.89 10.33
CA GLN A 28 8.60 0.47 10.58
C GLN A 28 7.28 0.14 9.93
N LEU A 29 7.33 -0.38 8.72
CA LEU A 29 6.15 -0.76 7.97
C LEU A 29 5.60 -2.06 8.54
N SER A 30 4.36 -2.03 9.02
CA SER A 30 3.68 -3.24 9.44
C SER A 30 3.56 -4.20 8.26
N PHE A 31 3.88 -5.47 8.50
CA PHE A 31 3.94 -6.46 7.43
C PHE A 31 3.32 -7.76 7.90
N SER A 32 2.53 -8.40 7.03
CA SER A 32 2.11 -9.77 7.28
C SER A 32 2.20 -10.59 6.00
N THR A 33 2.51 -11.87 6.16
CA THR A 33 2.53 -12.81 5.05
C THR A 33 2.05 -14.16 5.55
N PHE A 34 1.52 -14.98 4.66
CA PHE A 34 1.05 -16.30 5.01
C PHE A 34 2.20 -17.30 4.91
N ASP A 35 2.41 -18.06 6.00
CA ASP A 35 3.38 -19.15 6.02
C ASP A 35 2.67 -20.43 5.62
N GLU A 36 2.89 -20.89 4.40
CA GLU A 36 2.24 -22.08 3.87
C GLU A 36 2.66 -23.36 4.60
N ASP A 37 3.89 -23.40 5.11
CA ASP A 37 4.40 -24.61 5.78
C ASP A 37 3.71 -24.84 7.12
N ASN A 38 3.36 -23.77 7.81
CA ASN A 38 2.74 -23.86 9.14
C ASN A 38 1.28 -23.44 9.14
N PHE A 39 0.73 -23.10 7.98
CA PHE A 39 -0.66 -22.67 7.83
C PHE A 39 -1.04 -21.55 8.77
N LYS A 40 -0.21 -20.53 8.89
CA LYS A 40 -0.51 -19.37 9.74
C LYS A 40 0.04 -18.10 9.14
N ARG A 41 -0.53 -16.98 9.56
CA ARG A 41 0.00 -15.67 9.19
C ARG A 41 1.14 -15.29 10.11
N ILE A 42 2.20 -14.77 9.51
CA ILE A 42 3.33 -14.22 10.25
C ILE A 42 3.24 -12.72 10.16
N GLU A 43 3.40 -12.03 11.29
CA GLU A 43 3.40 -10.58 11.34
C GLU A 43 4.73 -10.07 11.85
N GLY A 44 5.11 -8.89 11.36
CA GLY A 44 6.36 -8.26 11.74
C GLY A 44 6.44 -6.86 11.17
N PHE A 45 7.66 -6.38 11.00
CA PHE A 45 7.90 -5.05 10.47
C PHE A 45 8.98 -5.09 9.40
N ILE A 46 8.84 -4.23 8.40
CA ILE A 46 9.85 -4.01 7.38
C ILE A 46 10.38 -2.60 7.55
N SER A 47 11.70 -2.46 7.63
CA SER A 47 12.31 -1.13 7.60
C SER A 47 12.09 -0.48 6.24
N ALA A 48 11.86 0.82 6.22
CA ALA A 48 11.67 1.54 4.97
C ALA A 48 12.86 1.36 4.01
N SER A 49 14.06 1.19 4.56
CA SER A 49 15.25 0.97 3.74
C SER A 49 15.24 -0.38 3.01
N HIS A 50 14.47 -1.34 3.50
CA HIS A 50 14.34 -2.65 2.87
C HIS A 50 13.12 -2.77 1.95
N TRP A 51 12.36 -1.68 1.81
CA TRP A 51 11.16 -1.69 0.99
C TRP A 51 11.37 -2.22 -0.43
N PRO A 52 12.46 -1.86 -1.14
CA PRO A 52 12.62 -2.35 -2.51
C PRO A 52 12.64 -3.87 -2.64
N ASP A 53 13.03 -4.58 -1.57
CA ASP A 53 13.07 -6.04 -1.57
C ASP A 53 11.69 -6.66 -1.42
N PHE A 54 10.71 -5.90 -0.93
CA PHE A 54 9.37 -6.40 -0.65
C PHE A 54 8.29 -5.74 -1.49
N ALA A 55 8.62 -4.68 -2.21
CA ALA A 55 7.64 -3.89 -2.93
C ALA A 55 6.92 -4.74 -3.98
N PRO A 56 5.60 -4.81 -3.97
CA PRO A 56 4.87 -5.46 -5.04
C PRO A 56 4.85 -4.57 -6.27
N GLU A 57 4.46 -5.15 -7.40
CA GLU A 57 4.23 -4.37 -8.60
C GLU A 57 3.00 -3.49 -8.38
N LEU A 58 3.17 -2.18 -8.54
CA LEU A 58 2.12 -1.22 -8.24
C LEU A 58 1.34 -0.84 -9.51
N PRO A 59 0.02 -1.05 -9.52
CA PRO A 59 -0.80 -0.62 -10.65
C PRO A 59 -0.90 0.90 -10.67
N LYS A 60 -1.06 1.44 -11.87
CA LYS A 60 -1.14 2.89 -12.07
C LYS A 60 -2.55 3.36 -12.35
N ASN A 61 -3.45 2.43 -12.70
CA ASN A 61 -4.80 2.74 -13.11
C ASN A 61 -5.81 1.88 -12.35
N LYS A 62 -7.05 2.32 -12.34
CA LYS A 62 -8.19 1.56 -11.83
C LYS A 62 -8.00 1.10 -10.38
N LEU A 63 -7.71 2.06 -9.52
CA LEU A 63 -7.54 1.76 -8.10
C LEU A 63 -8.89 1.45 -7.47
N THR A 64 -8.92 0.44 -6.62
CA THR A 64 -10.09 0.05 -5.85
C THR A 64 -9.77 0.07 -4.38
N ASN A 65 -10.58 0.75 -3.60
CA ASN A 65 -10.44 0.76 -2.15
C ASN A 65 -11.25 -0.39 -1.57
N VAL A 66 -10.57 -1.46 -1.17
CA VAL A 66 -11.25 -2.68 -0.72
C VAL A 66 -12.10 -2.46 0.53
N LEU A 67 -11.76 -1.46 1.34
CA LEU A 67 -12.52 -1.17 2.55
C LEU A 67 -13.89 -0.55 2.23
N TYR A 68 -13.96 0.25 1.18
CA TYR A 68 -15.18 0.99 0.83
C TYR A 68 -15.80 0.54 -0.48
N GLY A 69 -15.29 -0.52 -1.09
CA GLY A 69 -15.74 -0.98 -2.39
C GLY A 69 -15.01 -0.29 -3.53
N GLN A 70 -15.71 0.03 -4.60
CA GLN A 70 -15.07 0.53 -5.81
C GLN A 70 -14.78 2.01 -5.82
N THR A 71 -15.34 2.76 -4.90
CA THR A 71 -15.10 4.20 -4.82
C THR A 71 -14.46 4.56 -3.49
N PHE A 72 -13.52 5.49 -3.53
CA PHE A 72 -12.90 5.97 -2.31
C PHE A 72 -13.87 6.89 -1.57
N LYS A 73 -13.95 6.72 -0.27
CA LYS A 73 -14.67 7.63 0.61
C LYS A 73 -13.76 8.80 0.99
N ASN A 74 -14.37 9.89 1.42
CA ASN A 74 -13.64 11.06 1.87
C ASN A 74 -13.14 10.82 3.30
N THR A 75 -12.04 10.06 3.42
CA THR A 75 -11.45 9.67 4.71
C THR A 75 -9.94 9.77 4.62
N ASN A 76 -9.29 9.59 5.77
CA ASN A 76 -7.83 9.58 5.87
C ASN A 76 -7.25 8.17 5.74
N LEU A 77 -8.02 7.23 5.26
CA LEU A 77 -7.62 5.84 5.11
C LEU A 77 -7.90 5.36 3.70
N ARG A 78 -6.92 4.69 3.10
CA ARG A 78 -7.09 4.00 1.81
C ARG A 78 -6.50 2.61 1.90
N VAL A 79 -7.27 1.62 1.48
CA VAL A 79 -6.82 0.23 1.48
C VAL A 79 -6.95 -0.30 0.06
N LEU A 80 -5.83 -0.64 -0.55
CA LEU A 80 -5.78 -1.12 -1.92
C LEU A 80 -5.44 -2.60 -1.95
N SER A 81 -6.16 -3.36 -2.76
CA SER A 81 -5.80 -4.74 -3.05
C SER A 81 -5.28 -4.81 -4.47
N ILE A 82 -4.10 -5.35 -4.64
CA ILE A 82 -3.47 -5.49 -5.95
C ILE A 82 -3.08 -6.93 -6.18
N SER A 83 -3.24 -7.39 -7.41
CA SER A 83 -2.90 -8.75 -7.80
C SER A 83 -1.85 -8.73 -8.90
N SER A 84 -0.81 -9.54 -8.73
CA SER A 84 0.20 -9.69 -9.77
C SER A 84 -0.31 -10.64 -10.84
N LEU A 85 -0.30 -10.20 -12.07
CA LEU A 85 -0.73 -11.03 -13.20
C LEU A 85 0.23 -12.19 -13.44
N SER A 86 1.50 -12.00 -13.11
CA SER A 86 2.52 -13.02 -13.36
C SER A 86 2.57 -14.10 -12.29
N SER A 87 2.30 -13.75 -11.03
CA SER A 87 2.42 -14.70 -9.92
C SER A 87 1.09 -15.13 -9.32
N GLY A 88 0.02 -14.39 -9.60
CA GLY A 88 -1.29 -14.65 -9.00
C GLY A 88 -1.38 -14.27 -7.53
N LEU A 89 -0.32 -13.68 -6.97
CA LEU A 89 -0.32 -13.26 -5.58
C LEU A 89 -1.06 -11.94 -5.40
N THR A 90 -1.74 -11.82 -4.29
CA THR A 90 -2.47 -10.59 -3.95
C THR A 90 -1.79 -9.92 -2.77
N SER A 91 -1.61 -8.62 -2.88
CA SER A 91 -1.06 -7.80 -1.81
C SER A 91 -2.07 -6.72 -1.44
N THR A 92 -2.16 -6.40 -0.16
CA THR A 92 -3.03 -5.34 0.34
C THR A 92 -2.16 -4.26 0.96
N LEU A 93 -2.34 -3.03 0.48
CA LEU A 93 -1.59 -1.88 0.96
C LEU A 93 -2.53 -0.95 1.71
N THR A 94 -2.12 -0.56 2.91
CA THR A 94 -2.89 0.37 3.74
C THR A 94 -2.16 1.70 3.81
N PHE A 95 -2.84 2.75 3.37
CA PHE A 95 -2.31 4.12 3.41
C PHE A 95 -3.12 4.93 4.41
N ARG A 96 -2.44 5.75 5.20
CA ARG A 96 -3.09 6.68 6.11
C ARG A 96 -2.58 8.08 5.86
N ARG A 97 -3.48 9.05 5.92
CA ARG A 97 -3.11 10.46 5.80
C ARG A 97 -3.08 11.09 7.18
N ARG A 98 -1.93 11.66 7.53
CA ARG A 98 -1.75 12.37 8.80
C ARG A 98 -1.12 13.71 8.50
N ASN A 99 -1.71 14.79 9.01
CA ASN A 99 -1.22 16.15 8.80
C ASN A 99 -1.07 16.47 7.31
N GLY A 100 -2.03 16.00 6.50
CA GLY A 100 -2.02 16.24 5.06
C GLY A 100 -1.05 15.39 4.28
N LYS A 101 -0.33 14.46 4.92
CA LYS A 101 0.66 13.62 4.24
C LYS A 101 0.20 12.16 4.24
N TRP A 102 0.14 11.59 3.05
CA TRP A 102 -0.18 10.17 2.89
C TRP A 102 1.06 9.32 3.13
N MET A 103 0.89 8.24 3.90
CA MET A 103 1.97 7.30 4.20
C MET A 103 1.48 5.88 4.03
N LEU A 104 2.33 5.02 3.49
CA LEU A 104 2.06 3.58 3.51
C LEU A 104 2.41 3.07 4.90
N THR A 105 1.42 2.49 5.59
CA THR A 105 1.59 2.07 6.98
C THR A 105 1.53 0.56 7.17
N ARG A 106 1.02 -0.19 6.19
CA ARG A 106 0.94 -1.64 6.30
C ARG A 106 0.93 -2.30 4.94
N LEU A 107 1.63 -3.43 4.84
CA LEU A 107 1.61 -4.31 3.67
C LEU A 107 1.23 -5.72 4.13
N ASP A 108 0.22 -6.28 3.50
CA ASP A 108 -0.19 -7.67 3.72
C ASP A 108 -0.02 -8.44 2.41
N ASN A 109 0.75 -9.51 2.46
CA ASN A 109 0.94 -10.39 1.32
C ASN A 109 0.15 -11.68 1.46
#